data_c0f5e8518d8688d50ac0901069308d1c
#
_entry.id   c0f5e8518d8688d50ac0901069308d1c
#
_cell.length_a   1.000
_cell.length_b   1.000
_cell.length_c   1.000
_cell.angle_alpha   90.00
_cell.angle_beta   90.00
_cell.angle_gamma   90.00
#
_symmetry.space_group_name_H-M   'P 1'
#
loop_
_entity.id
_entity.type
_entity.pdbx_description
1 polymer ?
#
loop_
_entity_poly.entity_id
_entity_poly.type
_entity_poly.pdbx_seq_one_letter_code
_entity_poly.pdbx_strand_id
1 'polypeptide(L)'
;MALFAKSFVAMLAVLAGLVLAAPAFAMDLDSAKAQGLVGERQNGYVGIVTSSPTPELRRLVDDINLRRRASYQSIAARTAGASLNAVEQLAAEKLIAKTPSGQYVENASGAFVKKP
;
A
#
# COMPACT_ATOMS: atom_id res chain seq x y z
N MET A 1 26.97 -13.23 23.25
CA MET A 1 25.48 -13.27 23.28
C MET A 1 24.89 -12.00 23.87
N ALA A 2 25.26 -11.64 25.12
CA ALA A 2 24.73 -10.41 25.75
C ALA A 2 25.07 -9.12 24.99
N LEU A 3 26.24 -9.04 24.36
CA LEU A 3 26.67 -7.87 23.56
C LEU A 3 25.80 -7.67 22.31
N PHE A 4 25.40 -8.75 21.63
CA PHE A 4 24.53 -8.66 20.46
C PHE A 4 23.13 -8.19 20.84
N ALA A 5 22.58 -8.67 21.95
CA ALA A 5 21.26 -8.25 22.41
C ALA A 5 21.22 -6.76 22.74
N LYS A 6 22.27 -6.22 23.39
CA LYS A 6 22.37 -4.79 23.71
C LYS A 6 22.48 -3.94 22.46
N SER A 7 23.29 -4.37 21.48
CA SER A 7 23.43 -3.64 20.21
C SER A 7 22.13 -3.63 19.42
N PHE A 8 21.39 -4.73 19.40
CA PHE A 8 20.11 -4.83 18.73
C PHE A 8 19.06 -3.90 19.34
N VAL A 9 18.98 -3.86 20.68
CA VAL A 9 18.05 -2.96 21.38
C VAL A 9 18.38 -1.51 21.10
N ALA A 10 19.66 -1.12 21.10
CA ALA A 10 20.07 0.23 20.79
C ALA A 10 19.69 0.62 19.35
N MET A 11 19.86 -0.30 18.40
CA MET A 11 19.48 -0.07 17.00
C MET A 11 17.97 0.11 16.82
N LEU A 12 17.17 -0.70 17.52
CA LEU A 12 15.71 -0.55 17.52
C LEU A 12 15.27 0.80 18.10
N ALA A 13 15.91 1.26 19.17
CA ALA A 13 15.61 2.55 19.77
C ALA A 13 15.90 3.71 18.80
N VAL A 14 17.00 3.63 18.05
CA VAL A 14 17.36 4.63 17.03
C VAL A 14 16.34 4.62 15.90
N LEU A 15 15.93 3.46 15.42
CA LEU A 15 14.92 3.34 14.37
C LEU A 15 13.56 3.87 14.82
N ALA A 16 13.16 3.58 16.06
CA ALA A 16 11.93 4.11 16.64
C ALA A 16 11.99 5.64 16.75
N GLY A 17 13.13 6.20 17.14
CA GLY A 17 13.35 7.64 17.19
C GLY A 17 13.26 8.30 15.81
N LEU A 18 13.81 7.65 14.78
CA LEU A 18 13.70 8.14 13.40
C LEU A 18 12.26 8.12 12.89
N VAL A 19 11.49 7.07 13.21
CA VAL A 19 10.07 6.98 12.85
C VAL A 19 9.26 8.10 13.54
N LEU A 20 9.53 8.37 14.82
CA LEU A 20 8.87 9.44 15.56
C LEU A 20 9.27 10.83 15.07
N ALA A 21 10.47 10.97 14.49
CA ALA A 21 10.95 12.21 13.90
C ALA A 21 10.44 12.43 12.47
N ALA A 22 9.74 11.46 11.87
CA ALA A 22 9.12 11.63 10.56
C ALA A 22 8.13 12.79 10.59
N PRO A 23 8.04 13.58 9.50
CA PRO A 23 7.15 14.73 9.46
C PRO A 23 5.72 14.32 9.79
N ALA A 24 5.07 15.04 10.71
CA ALA A 24 3.68 14.81 11.10
C ALA A 24 2.69 15.01 9.94
N PHE A 25 3.16 15.59 8.83
CA PHE A 25 2.36 15.91 7.65
C PHE A 25 2.48 14.86 6.54
N ALA A 26 3.31 13.84 6.72
CA ALA A 26 3.42 12.78 5.72
C ALA A 26 2.11 11.98 5.70
N MET A 27 1.40 12.06 4.58
CA MET A 27 0.19 11.29 4.38
C MET A 27 0.55 9.82 4.18
N ASP A 28 -0.11 8.92 4.85
CA ASP A 28 0.01 7.49 4.61
C ASP A 28 -1.18 6.97 3.80
N LEU A 29 -1.06 5.74 3.33
CA LEU A 29 -2.07 5.13 2.49
C LEU A 29 -3.41 4.97 3.21
N ASP A 30 -3.39 4.55 4.47
CA ASP A 30 -4.62 4.34 5.24
C ASP A 30 -5.38 5.66 5.43
N SER A 31 -4.67 6.74 5.71
CA SER A 31 -5.24 8.07 5.82
C SER A 31 -5.82 8.54 4.48
N ALA A 32 -5.11 8.35 3.38
CA ALA A 32 -5.58 8.72 2.05
C ALA A 32 -6.85 7.95 1.67
N LYS A 33 -6.91 6.67 2.00
CA LYS A 33 -8.11 5.84 1.78
C LYS A 33 -9.29 6.32 2.63
N ALA A 34 -9.05 6.60 3.91
CA ALA A 34 -10.09 7.07 4.83
C ALA A 34 -10.69 8.41 4.39
N GLN A 35 -9.88 9.27 3.79
CA GLN A 35 -10.31 10.56 3.26
C GLN A 35 -10.98 10.47 1.89
N GLY A 36 -11.04 9.28 1.28
CA GLY A 36 -11.63 9.09 -0.03
C GLY A 36 -10.80 9.63 -1.20
N LEU A 37 -9.50 9.82 -0.99
CA LEU A 37 -8.60 10.36 -2.02
C LEU A 37 -8.09 9.31 -2.99
N VAL A 38 -8.02 8.06 -2.53
CA VAL A 38 -7.53 6.91 -3.28
C VAL A 38 -8.40 5.69 -3.02
N GLY A 39 -8.28 4.69 -3.87
CA GLY A 39 -8.99 3.43 -3.71
C GLY A 39 -8.21 2.25 -4.31
N GLU A 40 -8.65 1.04 -4.00
CA GLU A 40 -8.07 -0.18 -4.53
C GLU A 40 -8.59 -0.46 -5.93
N ARG A 41 -7.68 -0.74 -6.86
CA ARG A 41 -8.02 -1.06 -8.24
C ARG A 41 -8.12 -2.57 -8.47
N GLN A 42 -8.80 -2.94 -9.53
CA GLN A 42 -8.95 -4.33 -9.97
C GLN A 42 -7.63 -4.97 -10.40
N ASN A 43 -6.62 -4.18 -10.68
CA ASN A 43 -5.31 -4.66 -11.14
C ASN A 43 -4.30 -4.93 -10.02
N GLY A 44 -4.67 -4.74 -8.75
CA GLY A 44 -3.78 -4.97 -7.62
C GLY A 44 -3.03 -3.73 -7.12
N TYR A 45 -3.29 -2.58 -7.70
CA TYR A 45 -2.61 -1.33 -7.38
C TYR A 45 -3.59 -0.28 -6.84
N VAL A 46 -3.05 0.78 -6.26
CA VAL A 46 -3.83 1.91 -5.77
C VAL A 46 -4.08 2.88 -6.91
N GLY A 47 -5.28 3.43 -6.97
CA GLY A 47 -5.63 4.50 -7.90
C GLY A 47 -6.07 5.77 -7.19
N ILE A 48 -5.96 6.89 -7.88
CA ILE A 48 -6.38 8.20 -7.39
C ILE A 48 -7.86 8.40 -7.70
N VAL A 49 -8.64 8.69 -6.67
CA VAL A 49 -10.08 8.93 -6.77
C VAL A 49 -10.38 10.43 -6.93
N THR A 50 -9.68 11.27 -6.17
CA THR A 50 -9.91 12.71 -6.21
C THR A 50 -9.59 13.31 -7.58
N SER A 51 -10.39 14.28 -8.02
CA SER A 51 -10.16 15.01 -9.27
C SER A 51 -9.03 16.05 -9.17
N SER A 52 -8.57 16.35 -7.95
CA SER A 52 -7.54 17.36 -7.69
C SER A 52 -6.42 16.80 -6.80
N PRO A 53 -5.67 15.79 -7.29
CA PRO A 53 -4.61 15.21 -6.50
C PRO A 53 -3.45 16.18 -6.29
N THR A 54 -2.94 16.23 -5.06
CA THR A 54 -1.72 16.98 -4.76
C THR A 54 -0.49 16.24 -5.26
N PRO A 55 0.66 16.93 -5.47
CA PRO A 55 1.91 16.26 -5.79
C PRO A 55 2.33 15.23 -4.74
N GLU A 56 2.04 15.48 -3.47
CA GLU A 56 2.33 14.55 -2.36
C GLU A 56 1.51 13.28 -2.47
N LEU A 57 0.22 13.40 -2.80
CA LEU A 57 -0.66 12.25 -3.02
C LEU A 57 -0.18 11.40 -4.19
N ARG A 58 0.22 12.03 -5.29
CA ARG A 58 0.75 11.32 -6.47
C ARG A 58 2.01 10.54 -6.12
N ARG A 59 2.93 11.16 -5.38
CA ARG A 59 4.17 10.49 -4.93
C ARG A 59 3.86 9.31 -4.01
N LEU A 60 2.91 9.47 -3.11
CA LEU A 60 2.48 8.38 -2.23
C LEU A 60 1.97 7.20 -3.05
N VAL A 61 1.07 7.44 -3.99
CA VAL A 61 0.48 6.39 -4.83
C VAL A 61 1.55 5.71 -5.67
N ASP A 62 2.44 6.48 -6.31
CA ASP A 62 3.53 5.93 -7.12
C ASP A 62 4.46 5.05 -6.27
N ASP A 63 4.85 5.52 -5.10
CA ASP A 63 5.73 4.80 -4.19
C ASP A 63 5.11 3.48 -3.70
N ILE A 64 3.86 3.53 -3.29
CA ILE A 64 3.12 2.33 -2.87
C ILE A 64 3.03 1.33 -4.02
N ASN A 65 2.71 1.78 -5.22
CA ASN A 65 2.57 0.90 -6.38
C ASN A 65 3.89 0.27 -6.80
N LEU A 66 5.00 1.01 -6.71
CA LEU A 66 6.33 0.45 -6.94
C LEU A 66 6.67 -0.66 -5.94
N ARG A 67 6.37 -0.45 -4.67
CA ARG A 67 6.59 -1.45 -3.62
C ARG A 67 5.71 -2.68 -3.81
N ARG A 68 4.45 -2.48 -4.17
CA ARG A 68 3.53 -3.59 -4.46
C ARG A 68 4.02 -4.41 -5.65
N ARG A 69 4.44 -3.74 -6.73
CA ARG A 69 4.96 -4.45 -7.90
C ARG A 69 6.17 -5.29 -7.56
N ALA A 70 7.12 -4.75 -6.81
CA ALA A 70 8.30 -5.49 -6.37
C ALA A 70 7.91 -6.71 -5.53
N SER A 71 6.93 -6.55 -4.62
CA SER A 71 6.41 -7.64 -3.81
C SER A 71 5.74 -8.71 -4.66
N TYR A 72 4.90 -8.32 -5.61
CA TYR A 72 4.21 -9.26 -6.51
C TYR A 72 5.19 -10.03 -7.39
N GLN A 73 6.21 -9.35 -7.91
CA GLN A 73 7.28 -9.98 -8.67
C GLN A 73 8.04 -11.02 -7.84
N SER A 74 8.34 -10.69 -6.59
CA SER A 74 9.00 -11.59 -5.66
C SER A 74 8.14 -12.82 -5.36
N ILE A 75 6.85 -12.64 -5.15
CA ILE A 75 5.91 -13.75 -4.90
C ILE A 75 5.83 -14.66 -6.15
N ALA A 76 5.69 -14.07 -7.32
CA ALA A 76 5.63 -14.83 -8.58
C ALA A 76 6.92 -15.65 -8.79
N ALA A 77 8.08 -15.07 -8.51
CA ALA A 77 9.36 -15.75 -8.66
C ALA A 77 9.53 -16.93 -7.70
N ARG A 78 8.90 -16.87 -6.53
CA ARG A 78 8.98 -17.92 -5.50
C ARG A 78 7.88 -18.96 -5.59
N THR A 79 6.90 -18.76 -6.45
CA THR A 79 5.72 -19.65 -6.57
C THR A 79 5.72 -20.33 -7.92
N ALA A 80 5.95 -21.62 -7.93
CA ALA A 80 5.98 -22.41 -9.16
C ALA A 80 4.67 -22.27 -9.93
N GLY A 81 4.76 -21.93 -11.22
CA GLY A 81 3.61 -21.79 -12.11
C GLY A 81 2.83 -20.49 -11.97
N ALA A 82 3.21 -19.59 -11.07
CA ALA A 82 2.55 -18.31 -10.90
C ALA A 82 3.15 -17.25 -11.82
N SER A 83 2.30 -16.53 -12.55
CA SER A 83 2.70 -15.34 -13.30
C SER A 83 2.53 -14.09 -12.44
N LEU A 84 3.22 -13.02 -12.81
CA LEU A 84 3.01 -11.72 -12.18
C LEU A 84 1.53 -11.31 -12.24
N ASN A 85 0.90 -11.46 -13.38
CA ASN A 85 -0.51 -11.11 -13.58
C ASN A 85 -1.43 -11.91 -12.65
N ALA A 86 -1.18 -13.19 -12.46
CA ALA A 86 -1.97 -14.01 -11.53
C ALA A 86 -1.83 -13.53 -10.08
N VAL A 87 -0.62 -13.15 -9.66
CA VAL A 87 -0.36 -12.59 -8.33
C VAL A 87 -1.05 -11.25 -8.16
N GLU A 88 -0.98 -10.37 -9.17
CA GLU A 88 -1.66 -9.07 -9.16
C GLU A 88 -3.17 -9.22 -9.00
N GLN A 89 -3.79 -10.13 -9.74
CA GLN A 89 -5.24 -10.37 -9.66
C GLN A 89 -5.65 -10.92 -8.30
N LEU A 90 -4.91 -11.86 -7.76
CA LEU A 90 -5.19 -12.41 -6.44
C LEU A 90 -5.05 -11.34 -5.35
N ALA A 91 -4.02 -10.52 -5.45
CA ALA A 91 -3.82 -9.39 -4.54
C ALA A 91 -4.99 -8.40 -4.61
N ALA A 92 -5.45 -8.07 -5.82
CA ALA A 92 -6.60 -7.19 -6.03
C ALA A 92 -7.85 -7.71 -5.33
N GLU A 93 -8.17 -8.98 -5.50
CA GLU A 93 -9.32 -9.60 -4.85
C GLU A 93 -9.25 -9.46 -3.33
N LYS A 94 -8.09 -9.77 -2.76
CA LYS A 94 -7.89 -9.69 -1.30
C LYS A 94 -7.95 -8.26 -0.78
N LEU A 95 -7.33 -7.32 -1.48
CA LEU A 95 -7.30 -5.91 -1.06
C LEU A 95 -8.67 -5.27 -1.15
N ILE A 96 -9.42 -5.57 -2.20
CA ILE A 96 -10.80 -5.10 -2.34
C ILE A 96 -11.69 -5.71 -1.26
N ALA A 97 -11.56 -7.01 -1.00
CA ALA A 97 -12.33 -7.69 0.04
C ALA A 97 -12.06 -7.12 1.44
N LYS A 98 -10.83 -6.72 1.72
CA LYS A 98 -10.44 -6.14 3.01
C LYS A 98 -10.79 -4.66 3.15
N THR A 99 -11.14 -3.99 2.06
CA THR A 99 -11.47 -2.57 2.11
C THR A 99 -12.70 -2.34 2.98
N PRO A 100 -12.63 -1.45 3.99
CA PRO A 100 -13.80 -1.14 4.82
C PRO A 100 -14.92 -0.48 4.04
N SER A 101 -16.15 -0.65 4.53
CA SER A 101 -17.32 0.06 4.01
C SER A 101 -17.08 1.57 4.00
N GLY A 102 -17.50 2.23 2.93
CA GLY A 102 -17.34 3.68 2.77
C GLY A 102 -16.04 4.12 2.12
N GLN A 103 -15.06 3.24 1.98
CA GLN A 103 -13.86 3.51 1.20
C GLN A 103 -14.05 3.09 -0.26
N TYR A 104 -13.25 3.66 -1.15
CA TYR A 104 -13.42 3.44 -2.59
C TYR A 104 -12.74 2.18 -3.08
N VAL A 105 -13.41 1.50 -3.99
CA VAL A 105 -12.88 0.38 -4.78
C VAL A 105 -13.27 0.56 -6.23
N GLU A 106 -12.44 0.09 -7.15
CA GLU A 106 -12.75 0.09 -8.56
C GLU A 106 -13.72 -1.07 -8.87
N ASN A 107 -14.81 -0.75 -9.56
CA ASN A 107 -15.77 -1.78 -9.99
C ASN A 107 -15.35 -2.41 -11.33
N ALA A 108 -16.15 -3.39 -11.81
CA ALA A 108 -15.86 -4.10 -13.05
C ALA A 108 -15.84 -3.20 -14.29
N SER A 109 -16.51 -2.05 -14.25
CA SER A 109 -16.51 -1.10 -15.37
C SER A 109 -15.35 -0.09 -15.32
N GLY A 110 -14.49 -0.19 -14.31
CA GLY A 110 -13.33 0.70 -14.16
C GLY A 110 -13.64 2.00 -13.42
N ALA A 111 -14.80 2.14 -12.83
CA ALA A 111 -15.16 3.31 -12.03
C ALA A 111 -14.92 3.08 -10.55
N PHE A 112 -14.47 4.11 -9.83
CA PHE A 112 -14.38 4.05 -8.37
C PHE A 112 -15.74 4.27 -7.74
N VAL A 113 -16.12 3.38 -6.85
CA VAL A 113 -17.37 3.41 -6.09
C VAL A 113 -17.09 3.18 -4.62
N LYS A 114 -17.92 3.76 -3.75
CA LYS A 114 -17.81 3.46 -2.32
C LYS A 114 -18.28 2.04 -2.06
N LYS A 115 -17.50 1.29 -1.31
CA LYS A 115 -17.89 -0.05 -0.87
C LYS A 115 -19.06 0.06 0.10
N PRO A 116 -20.15 -0.69 -0.13
CA PRO A 116 -21.32 -0.64 0.73
C PRO A 116 -21.10 -1.19 2.12
#